data_94d1afd914c97ce92fc5f941e9c80461
#
_entry.id   94d1afd914c97ce92fc5f941e9c80461
#
_cell.length_a   1.000
_cell.length_b   1.000
_cell.length_c   1.000
_cell.angle_alpha   90.00
_cell.angle_beta   90.00
_cell.angle_gamma   90.00
#
_symmetry.space_group_name_H-M   'P 1'
#
loop_
_entity.id
_entity.type
_entity.pdbx_description
1 polymer ?
#
loop_
_entity_poly.entity_id
_entity_poly.type
_entity_poly.pdbx_seq_one_letter_code
_entity_poly.pdbx_strand_id
1 'polypeptide(L)'
;ISQYTCSQYSKVPVGKLCKTQHRINEDVVLSLVSEMLKAIAEYAKHDRAEFVRVVQEAQSSQQTAEVRKQRTRLATAKQRVSELEVLLCKIYEDNILGKLSDSRYATLDAQYEKEQSELTAEISVLEKAVKSYEKHEKDADRFIALIDKYENFDKLTIAMLNEFIEKILVHERDRKGSIQTTQEVEIYFNFVGRFVPPAFGEAELTPEELEEIRKREERKDR
;
A
#
# COMPACT_ATOMS: atom_id res chain seq x y z
N ILE A 1 -2.31 -19.46 27.36
CA ILE A 1 -2.41 -19.09 25.92
C ILE A 1 -1.98 -17.63 25.81
N SER A 2 -0.98 -17.36 25.00
CA SER A 2 -0.50 -16.00 24.74
C SER A 2 -1.54 -15.22 23.93
N GLN A 3 -1.76 -13.92 24.27
CA GLN A 3 -2.78 -13.09 23.63
C GLN A 3 -2.28 -11.68 23.38
N TYR A 4 -2.63 -11.14 22.22
CA TYR A 4 -2.50 -9.71 21.95
C TYR A 4 -3.70 -8.96 22.47
N THR A 5 -3.48 -7.88 23.18
CA THR A 5 -4.53 -7.02 23.74
C THR A 5 -4.27 -5.55 23.41
N CYS A 6 -5.33 -4.79 23.18
CA CYS A 6 -5.23 -3.37 22.90
C CYS A 6 -4.65 -2.62 24.11
N SER A 7 -3.48 -2.00 23.93
CA SER A 7 -2.81 -1.21 24.99
C SER A 7 -3.58 0.04 25.36
N GLN A 8 -4.32 0.64 24.43
CA GLN A 8 -5.17 1.81 24.64
C GLN A 8 -6.38 1.48 25.54
N TYR A 9 -6.84 0.23 25.50
CA TYR A 9 -7.90 -0.24 26.40
C TYR A 9 -7.36 -0.65 27.76
N SER A 10 -6.20 -1.32 27.83
CA SER A 10 -5.66 -1.92 29.06
C SER A 10 -4.86 -0.96 29.94
N LYS A 11 -4.19 0.06 29.35
CA LYS A 11 -3.26 0.96 30.06
C LYS A 11 -3.83 2.37 30.33
N VAL A 12 -4.92 2.73 29.69
CA VAL A 12 -5.57 4.06 29.84
C VAL A 12 -6.90 3.83 30.53
N PRO A 13 -7.41 4.79 31.37
CA PRO A 13 -8.73 4.64 31.97
C PRO A 13 -9.76 4.25 30.95
N VAL A 14 -10.46 3.15 31.23
CA VAL A 14 -11.41 2.49 30.32
C VAL A 14 -12.35 3.51 29.68
N GLY A 15 -12.46 3.49 28.37
CA GLY A 15 -13.40 4.30 27.61
C GLY A 15 -12.92 5.66 27.14
N LYS A 16 -11.67 6.10 27.44
CA LYS A 16 -11.16 7.40 26.95
C LYS A 16 -10.62 7.34 25.51
N LEU A 17 -9.79 6.36 25.19
CA LEU A 17 -9.16 6.25 23.85
C LEU A 17 -9.68 5.06 23.05
N CYS A 18 -10.01 3.95 23.72
CA CYS A 18 -10.60 2.78 23.08
C CYS A 18 -11.83 2.34 23.89
N LYS A 19 -12.99 2.32 23.27
CA LYS A 19 -14.27 1.98 23.90
C LYS A 19 -14.51 0.47 24.00
N THR A 20 -13.81 -0.31 23.19
CA THR A 20 -14.01 -1.74 23.07
C THR A 20 -12.70 -2.48 23.27
N GLN A 21 -12.79 -3.68 23.85
CA GLN A 21 -11.63 -4.54 24.08
C GLN A 21 -11.30 -5.31 22.80
N HIS A 22 -10.16 -5.02 22.19
CA HIS A 22 -9.60 -5.82 21.10
C HIS A 22 -8.65 -6.87 21.70
N ARG A 23 -8.96 -8.13 21.48
CA ARG A 23 -8.17 -9.26 21.96
C ARG A 23 -8.18 -10.37 20.91
N ILE A 24 -7.01 -10.95 20.62
CA ILE A 24 -6.86 -12.09 19.74
C ILE A 24 -5.76 -13.01 20.28
N ASN A 25 -5.92 -14.32 20.11
CA ASN A 25 -4.90 -15.28 20.51
C ASN A 25 -3.72 -15.23 19.53
N GLU A 26 -2.51 -15.35 20.05
CA GLU A 26 -1.29 -15.38 19.24
C GLU A 26 -1.31 -16.50 18.21
N ASP A 27 -1.69 -17.71 18.64
CA ASP A 27 -1.77 -18.90 17.77
C ASP A 27 -2.71 -18.65 16.57
N VAL A 28 -3.84 -17.97 16.78
CA VAL A 28 -4.80 -17.63 15.72
C VAL A 28 -4.18 -16.67 14.70
N VAL A 29 -3.46 -15.64 15.18
CA VAL A 29 -2.79 -14.69 14.29
C VAL A 29 -1.71 -15.40 13.47
N LEU A 30 -0.88 -16.22 14.10
CA LEU A 30 0.19 -16.95 13.42
C LEU A 30 -0.35 -17.95 12.41
N SER A 31 -1.44 -18.67 12.73
CA SER A 31 -2.10 -19.57 11.79
C SER A 31 -2.65 -18.82 10.57
N LEU A 32 -3.34 -17.70 10.79
CA LEU A 32 -3.86 -16.87 9.70
C LEU A 32 -2.75 -16.36 8.79
N VAL A 33 -1.65 -15.88 9.37
CA VAL A 33 -0.48 -15.42 8.59
C VAL A 33 0.14 -16.57 7.80
N SER A 34 0.29 -17.75 8.42
CA SER A 34 0.84 -18.93 7.76
C SER A 34 -0.03 -19.38 6.58
N GLU A 35 -1.34 -19.51 6.77
CA GLU A 35 -2.28 -19.88 5.72
C GLU A 35 -2.32 -18.88 4.59
N MET A 36 -2.33 -17.59 4.91
CA MET A 36 -2.29 -16.52 3.90
C MET A 36 -0.99 -16.55 3.09
N LEU A 37 0.18 -16.69 3.74
CA LEU A 37 1.46 -16.77 3.04
C LEU A 37 1.56 -18.02 2.16
N LYS A 38 1.02 -19.16 2.59
CA LYS A 38 0.94 -20.38 1.76
C LYS A 38 0.09 -20.15 0.52
N ALA A 39 -1.11 -19.60 0.69
CA ALA A 39 -2.02 -19.32 -0.42
C ALA A 39 -1.41 -18.33 -1.42
N ILE A 40 -0.74 -17.28 -0.92
CA ILE A 40 -0.04 -16.32 -1.78
C ILE A 40 1.13 -16.99 -2.52
N ALA A 41 1.90 -17.83 -1.81
CA ALA A 41 3.03 -18.53 -2.41
C ALA A 41 2.59 -19.53 -3.50
N GLU A 42 1.52 -20.27 -3.27
CA GLU A 42 0.92 -21.17 -4.27
C GLU A 42 0.40 -20.38 -5.47
N TYR A 43 -0.32 -19.29 -5.26
CA TYR A 43 -0.82 -18.43 -6.32
C TYR A 43 0.32 -17.83 -7.15
N ALA A 44 1.36 -17.30 -6.49
CA ALA A 44 2.52 -16.71 -7.16
C ALA A 44 3.37 -17.75 -7.92
N LYS A 45 3.44 -19.00 -7.44
CA LYS A 45 4.14 -20.11 -8.13
C LYS A 45 3.36 -20.64 -9.31
N HIS A 46 2.02 -20.65 -9.22
CA HIS A 46 1.14 -21.14 -10.29
C HIS A 46 1.16 -20.22 -11.51
N ASP A 47 0.99 -18.91 -11.29
CA ASP A 47 1.06 -17.90 -12.35
C ASP A 47 1.70 -16.60 -11.86
N ARG A 48 3.02 -16.52 -12.04
CA ARG A 48 3.84 -15.38 -11.65
C ARG A 48 3.43 -14.08 -12.36
N ALA A 49 3.08 -14.18 -13.65
CA ALA A 49 2.71 -13.02 -14.45
C ALA A 49 1.36 -12.48 -14.00
N GLU A 50 0.41 -13.36 -13.74
CA GLU A 50 -0.91 -13.00 -13.21
C GLU A 50 -0.80 -12.42 -11.79
N PHE A 51 0.02 -13.00 -10.91
CA PHE A 51 0.26 -12.45 -9.57
C PHE A 51 0.78 -11.01 -9.64
N VAL A 52 1.81 -10.75 -10.46
CA VAL A 52 2.35 -9.40 -10.67
C VAL A 52 1.27 -8.46 -11.19
N ARG A 53 0.47 -8.92 -12.15
CA ARG A 53 -0.64 -8.14 -12.72
C ARG A 53 -1.68 -7.78 -11.66
N VAL A 54 -2.14 -8.76 -10.88
CA VAL A 54 -3.18 -8.55 -9.85
C VAL A 54 -2.66 -7.66 -8.71
N VAL A 55 -1.42 -7.83 -8.27
CA VAL A 55 -0.80 -6.96 -7.28
C VAL A 55 -0.68 -5.53 -7.83
N GLN A 56 -0.25 -5.36 -9.05
CA GLN A 56 -0.18 -4.06 -9.72
C GLN A 56 -1.58 -3.45 -9.88
N GLU A 57 -2.59 -4.22 -10.27
CA GLU A 57 -3.97 -3.75 -10.39
C GLU A 57 -4.57 -3.36 -9.04
N ALA A 58 -4.38 -4.15 -8.00
CA ALA A 58 -4.83 -3.84 -6.65
C ALA A 58 -4.22 -2.53 -6.12
N GLN A 59 -2.97 -2.25 -6.47
CA GLN A 59 -2.31 -0.98 -6.17
C GLN A 59 -2.66 0.13 -7.16
N SER A 60 -3.07 -0.19 -8.37
CA SER A 60 -3.09 0.73 -9.52
C SER A 60 -4.47 1.09 -10.05
N SER A 61 -5.56 0.47 -9.62
CA SER A 61 -6.87 0.75 -10.24
C SER A 61 -7.34 2.21 -10.09
N GLN A 62 -6.89 2.91 -9.05
CA GLN A 62 -7.02 4.37 -8.93
C GLN A 62 -5.71 5.12 -9.24
N GLN A 63 -4.56 4.47 -9.09
CA GLN A 63 -3.24 5.08 -9.20
C GLN A 63 -2.72 5.20 -10.63
N THR A 64 -3.01 4.26 -11.53
CA THR A 64 -2.41 4.24 -12.88
C THR A 64 -2.82 5.46 -13.73
N ALA A 65 -4.10 5.85 -13.70
CA ALA A 65 -4.57 7.02 -14.41
C ALA A 65 -3.95 8.31 -13.84
N GLU A 66 -3.85 8.41 -12.51
CA GLU A 66 -3.25 9.56 -11.84
C GLU A 66 -1.74 9.63 -12.09
N VAL A 67 -1.01 8.51 -11.99
CA VAL A 67 0.43 8.45 -12.32
C VAL A 67 0.69 8.86 -13.75
N ARG A 68 -0.12 8.35 -14.70
CA ARG A 68 0.00 8.72 -16.12
C ARG A 68 -0.21 10.22 -16.30
N LYS A 69 -1.21 10.79 -15.65
CA LYS A 69 -1.48 12.24 -15.65
C LYS A 69 -0.31 13.03 -15.07
N GLN A 70 0.24 12.58 -13.94
CA GLN A 70 1.39 13.23 -13.31
C GLN A 70 2.66 13.13 -14.18
N ARG A 71 2.94 11.99 -14.81
CA ARG A 71 4.05 11.84 -15.78
C ARG A 71 3.90 12.77 -16.97
N THR A 72 2.69 12.88 -17.53
CA THR A 72 2.40 13.82 -18.64
C THR A 72 2.59 15.26 -18.17
N ARG A 73 2.07 15.63 -17.01
CA ARG A 73 2.23 16.99 -16.45
C ARG A 73 3.70 17.31 -16.17
N LEU A 74 4.47 16.37 -15.63
CA LEU A 74 5.91 16.52 -15.41
C LEU A 74 6.67 16.77 -16.70
N ALA A 75 6.37 16.01 -17.76
CA ALA A 75 7.01 16.20 -19.07
C ALA A 75 6.69 17.60 -19.65
N THR A 76 5.41 18.02 -19.59
CA THR A 76 4.98 19.33 -20.05
C THR A 76 5.62 20.47 -19.25
N ALA A 77 5.71 20.34 -17.92
CA ALA A 77 6.35 21.34 -17.07
C ALA A 77 7.85 21.48 -17.37
N LYS A 78 8.57 20.36 -17.54
CA LYS A 78 9.99 20.38 -17.92
C LYS A 78 10.22 21.03 -19.30
N GLN A 79 9.39 20.69 -20.27
CA GLN A 79 9.45 21.31 -21.59
C GLN A 79 9.23 22.81 -21.48
N ARG A 80 8.22 23.26 -20.71
CA ARG A 80 7.92 24.70 -20.56
C ARG A 80 9.06 25.46 -19.87
N VAL A 81 9.71 24.86 -18.85
CA VAL A 81 10.90 25.47 -18.23
C VAL A 81 12.01 25.70 -19.27
N SER A 82 12.28 24.71 -20.12
CA SER A 82 13.27 24.84 -21.18
C SER A 82 12.90 25.93 -22.22
N GLU A 83 11.61 26.03 -22.57
CA GLU A 83 11.11 27.10 -23.43
C GLU A 83 11.30 28.49 -22.79
N LEU A 84 11.04 28.61 -21.48
CA LEU A 84 11.23 29.85 -20.73
C LEU A 84 12.70 30.30 -20.71
N GLU A 85 13.63 29.36 -20.57
CA GLU A 85 15.07 29.66 -20.64
C GLU A 85 15.44 30.27 -21.99
N VAL A 86 14.92 29.71 -23.08
CA VAL A 86 15.15 30.26 -24.42
C VAL A 86 14.50 31.66 -24.58
N LEU A 87 13.29 31.85 -24.05
CA LEU A 87 12.57 33.10 -24.09
C LEU A 87 13.28 34.21 -23.27
N LEU A 88 13.77 33.87 -22.07
CA LEU A 88 14.55 34.81 -21.24
C LEU A 88 15.82 35.29 -21.96
N CYS A 89 16.57 34.37 -22.58
CA CYS A 89 17.72 34.74 -23.39
C CYS A 89 17.32 35.69 -24.53
N LYS A 90 16.23 35.40 -25.23
CA LYS A 90 15.76 36.18 -26.37
C LYS A 90 15.29 37.59 -26.00
N ILE A 91 14.51 37.74 -24.92
CA ILE A 91 14.07 39.04 -24.45
C ILE A 91 15.26 39.90 -23.98
N TYR A 92 16.28 39.28 -23.37
CA TYR A 92 17.52 39.94 -22.99
C TYR A 92 18.27 40.47 -24.22
N GLU A 93 18.47 39.61 -25.25
CA GLU A 93 19.11 40.04 -26.50
C GLU A 93 18.35 41.17 -27.21
N ASP A 94 17.02 41.04 -27.30
CA ASP A 94 16.17 42.04 -27.94
C ASP A 94 16.16 43.40 -27.18
N ASN A 95 16.31 43.37 -25.86
CA ASN A 95 16.49 44.57 -25.05
C ASN A 95 17.83 45.25 -25.33
N ILE A 96 18.95 44.48 -25.33
CA ILE A 96 20.28 45.03 -25.66
C ILE A 96 20.32 45.63 -27.07
N LEU A 97 19.64 44.98 -28.02
CA LEU A 97 19.57 45.46 -29.40
C LEU A 97 18.61 46.66 -29.61
N GLY A 98 17.98 47.14 -28.53
CA GLY A 98 17.03 48.26 -28.58
C GLY A 98 15.68 47.94 -29.24
N LYS A 99 15.40 46.67 -29.53
CA LYS A 99 14.12 46.20 -30.09
C LYS A 99 13.02 46.10 -29.01
N LEU A 100 13.41 45.95 -27.78
CA LEU A 100 12.51 45.84 -26.62
C LEU A 100 12.87 46.95 -25.61
N SER A 101 11.87 47.73 -25.17
CA SER A 101 12.11 48.79 -24.18
C SER A 101 12.39 48.20 -22.79
N ASP A 102 13.19 48.88 -21.97
CA ASP A 102 13.55 48.48 -20.62
C ASP A 102 12.33 48.16 -19.74
N SER A 103 11.28 48.98 -19.81
CA SER A 103 10.04 48.79 -19.07
C SER A 103 9.34 47.50 -19.48
N ARG A 104 9.32 47.17 -20.76
CA ARG A 104 8.69 45.95 -21.28
C ARG A 104 9.53 44.71 -21.00
N TYR A 105 10.85 44.86 -21.09
CA TYR A 105 11.79 43.83 -20.69
C TYR A 105 11.59 43.46 -19.21
N ALA A 106 11.63 44.42 -18.28
CA ALA A 106 11.46 44.19 -16.87
C ALA A 106 10.13 43.50 -16.52
N THR A 107 9.06 43.83 -17.25
CA THR A 107 7.75 43.18 -17.05
C THR A 107 7.74 41.73 -17.49
N LEU A 108 8.30 41.41 -18.67
CA LEU A 108 8.36 40.04 -19.20
C LEU A 108 9.33 39.19 -18.43
N ASP A 109 10.47 39.73 -18.04
CA ASP A 109 11.49 39.09 -17.24
C ASP A 109 10.90 38.60 -15.89
N ALA A 110 10.30 39.53 -15.15
CA ALA A 110 9.64 39.18 -13.88
C ALA A 110 8.51 38.15 -14.03
N GLN A 111 7.78 38.20 -15.15
CA GLN A 111 6.71 37.26 -15.43
C GLN A 111 7.27 35.86 -15.74
N TYR A 112 8.31 35.75 -16.55
CA TYR A 112 8.93 34.48 -16.92
C TYR A 112 9.72 33.89 -15.78
N GLU A 113 10.41 34.66 -14.97
CA GLU A 113 11.09 34.19 -13.76
C GLU A 113 10.09 33.60 -12.75
N LYS A 114 8.96 34.29 -12.55
CA LYS A 114 7.89 33.80 -11.68
C LYS A 114 7.34 32.45 -12.17
N GLU A 115 6.98 32.36 -13.47
CA GLU A 115 6.48 31.12 -14.07
C GLU A 115 7.51 30.00 -13.94
N GLN A 116 8.78 30.26 -14.20
CA GLN A 116 9.88 29.31 -14.08
C GLN A 116 10.04 28.80 -12.65
N SER A 117 9.96 29.68 -11.66
CA SER A 117 10.04 29.32 -10.24
C SER A 117 8.87 28.43 -9.81
N GLU A 118 7.65 28.78 -10.21
CA GLU A 118 6.44 27.99 -9.91
C GLU A 118 6.52 26.59 -10.54
N LEU A 119 6.92 26.50 -11.82
CA LEU A 119 7.08 25.22 -12.52
C LEU A 119 8.21 24.38 -11.93
N THR A 120 9.32 24.98 -11.51
CA THR A 120 10.43 24.26 -10.88
C THR A 120 10.00 23.65 -9.54
N ALA A 121 9.23 24.36 -8.75
CA ALA A 121 8.64 23.83 -7.51
C ALA A 121 7.66 22.68 -7.80
N GLU A 122 6.79 22.84 -8.80
CA GLU A 122 5.85 21.78 -9.24
C GLU A 122 6.60 20.54 -9.72
N ILE A 123 7.64 20.69 -10.54
CA ILE A 123 8.49 19.59 -11.02
C ILE A 123 9.05 18.78 -9.84
N SER A 124 9.59 19.45 -8.81
CA SER A 124 10.13 18.78 -7.63
C SER A 124 9.09 17.91 -6.90
N VAL A 125 7.85 18.37 -6.80
CA VAL A 125 6.74 17.61 -6.18
C VAL A 125 6.36 16.43 -7.06
N LEU A 126 6.18 16.65 -8.36
CA LEU A 126 5.80 15.60 -9.32
C LEU A 126 6.88 14.51 -9.43
N GLU A 127 8.17 14.87 -9.44
CA GLU A 127 9.26 13.90 -9.48
C GLU A 127 9.28 12.99 -8.25
N LYS A 128 9.05 13.54 -7.06
CA LYS A 128 8.94 12.74 -5.83
C LYS A 128 7.76 11.79 -5.88
N ALA A 129 6.62 12.25 -6.37
CA ALA A 129 5.42 11.42 -6.53
C ALA A 129 5.66 10.29 -7.54
N VAL A 130 6.15 10.59 -8.74
CA VAL A 130 6.45 9.60 -9.79
C VAL A 130 7.48 8.58 -9.29
N LYS A 131 8.55 9.02 -8.61
CA LYS A 131 9.59 8.14 -8.05
C LYS A 131 9.05 7.21 -6.96
N SER A 132 8.09 7.68 -6.17
CA SER A 132 7.40 6.83 -5.19
C SER A 132 6.65 5.68 -5.88
N TYR A 133 5.98 5.96 -6.99
CA TYR A 133 5.27 4.92 -7.77
C TYR A 133 6.21 3.91 -8.43
N GLU A 134 7.32 4.37 -9.00
CA GLU A 134 8.33 3.46 -9.60
C GLU A 134 8.98 2.53 -8.58
N LYS A 135 9.02 2.93 -7.31
CA LYS A 135 9.45 2.05 -6.22
C LYS A 135 8.46 0.89 -6.01
N HIS A 136 7.15 1.16 -6.07
CA HIS A 136 6.11 0.14 -5.88
C HIS A 136 6.05 -0.87 -7.04
N GLU A 137 6.42 -0.49 -8.26
CA GLU A 137 6.48 -1.41 -9.40
C GLU A 137 7.51 -2.54 -9.18
N LYS A 138 8.63 -2.22 -8.51
CA LYS A 138 9.67 -3.20 -8.14
C LYS A 138 9.35 -4.01 -6.89
N ASP A 139 8.34 -3.62 -6.15
CA ASP A 139 8.03 -4.22 -4.86
C ASP A 139 7.32 -5.59 -5.02
N ALA A 140 6.56 -5.81 -6.11
CA ALA A 140 5.99 -7.11 -6.44
C ALA A 140 7.10 -8.16 -6.73
N ASP A 141 8.12 -7.78 -7.51
CA ASP A 141 9.25 -8.68 -7.78
C ASP A 141 10.05 -9.01 -6.51
N ARG A 142 10.21 -8.04 -5.61
CA ARG A 142 10.86 -8.26 -4.30
C ARG A 142 10.07 -9.21 -3.43
N PHE A 143 8.74 -9.09 -3.42
CA PHE A 143 7.88 -9.99 -2.66
C PHE A 143 7.97 -11.42 -3.18
N ILE A 144 7.99 -11.60 -4.51
CA ILE A 144 8.20 -12.91 -5.13
C ILE A 144 9.58 -13.49 -4.76
N ALA A 145 10.63 -12.66 -4.80
CA ALA A 145 11.97 -13.09 -4.39
C ALA A 145 12.02 -13.55 -2.92
N LEU A 146 11.21 -12.92 -2.04
CA LEU A 146 11.06 -13.38 -0.66
C LEU A 146 10.31 -14.72 -0.57
N ILE A 147 9.25 -14.91 -1.37
CA ILE A 147 8.55 -16.21 -1.45
C ILE A 147 9.50 -17.31 -1.92
N ASP A 148 10.32 -17.03 -2.94
CA ASP A 148 11.29 -17.99 -3.46
C ASP A 148 12.42 -18.31 -2.45
N LYS A 149 12.74 -17.37 -1.55
CA LYS A 149 13.74 -17.55 -0.47
C LYS A 149 13.26 -18.54 0.60
N TYR A 150 11.94 -18.60 0.85
CA TYR A 150 11.35 -19.42 1.89
C TYR A 150 10.51 -20.55 1.29
N GLU A 151 10.95 -21.79 1.50
CA GLU A 151 10.27 -22.96 0.94
C GLU A 151 9.06 -23.42 1.77
N ASN A 152 9.06 -23.10 3.08
CA ASN A 152 8.06 -23.60 4.01
C ASN A 152 7.54 -22.50 4.94
N PHE A 153 6.22 -22.34 4.96
CA PHE A 153 5.49 -21.38 5.79
C PHE A 153 4.75 -22.04 6.97
N ASP A 154 4.93 -23.34 7.23
CA ASP A 154 4.29 -24.03 8.37
C ASP A 154 4.81 -23.55 9.71
N LYS A 155 6.09 -23.16 9.76
CA LYS A 155 6.73 -22.63 10.97
C LYS A 155 7.24 -21.21 10.67
N LEU A 156 6.47 -20.24 11.07
CA LEU A 156 6.86 -18.84 10.94
C LEU A 156 7.98 -18.50 11.92
N THR A 157 9.05 -17.92 11.40
CA THR A 157 10.13 -17.35 12.21
C THR A 157 9.94 -15.85 12.37
N ILE A 158 10.56 -15.26 13.39
CA ILE A 158 10.55 -13.81 13.59
C ILE A 158 11.12 -13.09 12.37
N ALA A 159 12.15 -13.66 11.73
CA ALA A 159 12.73 -13.10 10.51
C ALA A 159 11.71 -13.07 9.36
N MET A 160 10.96 -14.17 9.15
CA MET A 160 9.90 -14.22 8.14
C MET A 160 8.80 -13.19 8.43
N LEU A 161 8.33 -13.11 9.67
CA LEU A 161 7.31 -12.13 10.04
C LEU A 161 7.76 -10.70 9.76
N ASN A 162 8.98 -10.35 10.11
CA ASN A 162 9.52 -9.02 9.84
C ASN A 162 9.74 -8.72 8.34
N GLU A 163 10.11 -9.75 7.55
CA GLU A 163 10.32 -9.57 6.11
C GLU A 163 9.00 -9.50 5.33
N PHE A 164 7.98 -10.26 5.74
CA PHE A 164 6.71 -10.33 5.02
C PHE A 164 5.64 -9.36 5.52
N ILE A 165 5.57 -9.09 6.82
CA ILE A 165 4.45 -8.38 7.44
C ILE A 165 4.82 -6.94 7.76
N GLU A 166 4.04 -5.99 7.24
CA GLU A 166 4.11 -4.58 7.62
C GLU A 166 3.32 -4.32 8.90
N LYS A 167 2.06 -4.76 8.91
CA LYS A 167 1.15 -4.61 10.05
C LYS A 167 -0.03 -5.57 9.94
N ILE A 168 -0.66 -5.84 11.08
CA ILE A 168 -1.90 -6.59 11.18
C ILE A 168 -2.92 -5.74 11.92
N LEU A 169 -4.07 -5.50 11.31
CA LEU A 169 -5.19 -4.81 11.94
C LEU A 169 -6.19 -5.83 12.45
N VAL A 170 -6.50 -5.76 13.74
CA VAL A 170 -7.47 -6.63 14.39
C VAL A 170 -8.68 -5.79 14.78
N HIS A 171 -9.81 -6.05 14.13
CA HIS A 171 -11.06 -5.34 14.34
C HIS A 171 -11.81 -5.82 15.58
N GLU A 172 -12.93 -5.18 15.89
CA GLU A 172 -13.80 -5.58 16.98
C GLU A 172 -14.50 -6.90 16.66
N ARG A 173 -14.88 -7.62 17.71
CA ARG A 173 -15.71 -8.81 17.58
C ARG A 173 -17.16 -8.40 17.40
N ASP A 174 -17.89 -9.08 16.52
CA ASP A 174 -19.31 -8.82 16.29
C ASP A 174 -20.15 -9.01 17.54
N ARG A 175 -19.81 -10.00 18.38
CA ARG A 175 -20.53 -10.31 19.60
C ARG A 175 -19.60 -10.39 20.79
N LYS A 176 -19.84 -9.55 21.80
CA LYS A 176 -19.11 -9.61 23.07
C LYS A 176 -19.58 -10.80 23.91
N GLY A 177 -18.62 -11.62 24.39
CA GLY A 177 -18.92 -12.70 25.32
C GLY A 177 -19.49 -13.98 24.71
N SER A 178 -19.68 -14.03 23.39
CA SER A 178 -20.08 -15.26 22.68
C SER A 178 -18.88 -16.03 22.18
N ILE A 179 -19.00 -17.36 22.19
CA ILE A 179 -18.00 -18.25 21.54
C ILE A 179 -18.19 -18.21 20.03
N GLN A 180 -19.44 -18.05 19.58
CA GLN A 180 -19.81 -17.83 18.19
C GLN A 180 -19.68 -16.33 17.85
N THR A 181 -18.46 -15.88 17.60
CA THR A 181 -18.18 -14.50 17.22
C THR A 181 -17.20 -14.48 16.06
N THR A 182 -17.46 -13.62 15.10
CA THR A 182 -16.52 -13.34 14.01
C THR A 182 -15.65 -12.13 14.40
N GLN A 183 -14.42 -12.13 13.94
CA GLN A 183 -13.49 -11.04 14.12
C GLN A 183 -12.71 -10.84 12.83
N GLU A 184 -12.83 -9.66 12.26
CA GLU A 184 -12.09 -9.32 11.05
C GLU A 184 -10.62 -9.06 11.38
N VAL A 185 -9.73 -9.63 10.58
CA VAL A 185 -8.28 -9.43 10.66
C VAL A 185 -7.77 -9.07 9.27
N GLU A 186 -7.13 -7.92 9.17
CA GLU A 186 -6.50 -7.48 7.93
C GLU A 186 -4.98 -7.62 8.05
N ILE A 187 -4.38 -8.30 7.09
CA ILE A 187 -2.93 -8.48 7.02
C ILE A 187 -2.39 -7.61 5.90
N TYR A 188 -1.43 -6.75 6.23
CA TYR A 188 -0.70 -5.90 5.29
C TYR A 188 0.72 -6.45 5.15
N PHE A 189 1.06 -6.80 3.92
CA PHE A 189 2.37 -7.32 3.59
C PHE A 189 3.32 -6.22 3.16
N ASN A 190 4.60 -6.37 3.50
CA ASN A 190 5.66 -5.53 2.96
C ASN A 190 5.64 -5.62 1.43
N PHE A 191 5.83 -4.50 0.75
CA PHE A 191 5.90 -4.37 -0.70
C PHE A 191 4.55 -4.47 -1.45
N VAL A 192 3.61 -5.34 -1.02
CA VAL A 192 2.35 -5.57 -1.76
C VAL A 192 1.11 -5.02 -1.05
N GLY A 193 1.25 -4.58 0.21
CA GLY A 193 0.14 -4.03 0.99
C GLY A 193 -0.91 -5.10 1.37
N ARG A 194 -2.19 -4.73 1.41
CA ARG A 194 -3.28 -5.68 1.66
C ARG A 194 -3.55 -6.47 0.39
N PHE A 195 -3.16 -7.71 0.39
CA PHE A 195 -3.38 -8.63 -0.70
C PHE A 195 -4.05 -9.91 -0.21
N VAL A 196 -5.13 -10.32 -0.86
CA VAL A 196 -5.86 -11.56 -0.61
C VAL A 196 -5.94 -12.32 -1.92
N PRO A 197 -5.42 -13.55 -2.01
CA PRO A 197 -5.53 -14.36 -3.22
C PRO A 197 -6.99 -14.58 -3.61
N PRO A 198 -7.33 -14.63 -4.90
CA PRO A 198 -8.72 -14.72 -5.38
C PRO A 198 -9.53 -15.91 -4.82
N ALA A 199 -8.89 -17.03 -4.49
CA ALA A 199 -9.52 -18.22 -3.95
C ALA A 199 -9.38 -18.36 -2.42
N PHE A 200 -8.82 -17.35 -1.73
CA PHE A 200 -8.60 -17.45 -0.29
C PHE A 200 -9.91 -17.27 0.48
N GLY A 201 -10.25 -18.27 1.30
CA GLY A 201 -11.49 -18.26 2.10
C GLY A 201 -12.73 -18.82 1.38
N GLU A 202 -12.62 -19.20 0.11
CA GLU A 202 -13.69 -19.90 -0.64
C GLU A 202 -13.66 -21.43 -0.45
N ALA A 203 -12.76 -21.94 0.41
CA ALA A 203 -12.75 -23.34 0.73
C ALA A 203 -14.10 -23.71 1.39
N GLU A 204 -14.97 -24.38 0.66
CA GLU A 204 -16.14 -25.03 1.22
C GLU A 204 -15.64 -26.01 2.31
N LEU A 205 -16.09 -25.80 3.54
CA LEU A 205 -15.83 -26.74 4.63
C LEU A 205 -16.26 -28.13 4.15
N THR A 206 -15.37 -29.09 4.27
CA THR A 206 -15.70 -30.46 3.91
C THR A 206 -16.88 -30.95 4.76
N PRO A 207 -17.71 -31.86 4.26
CA PRO A 207 -18.82 -32.42 5.04
C PRO A 207 -18.39 -32.95 6.41
N GLU A 208 -17.15 -33.44 6.52
CA GLU A 208 -16.56 -33.95 7.77
C GLU A 208 -16.25 -32.83 8.76
N GLU A 209 -15.70 -31.69 8.28
CA GLU A 209 -15.44 -30.50 9.11
C GLU A 209 -16.73 -29.86 9.60
N LEU A 210 -17.76 -29.78 8.74
CA LEU A 210 -19.10 -29.32 9.11
C LEU A 210 -19.73 -30.22 10.20
N GLU A 211 -19.54 -31.50 10.09
CA GLU A 211 -20.06 -32.47 11.09
C GLU A 211 -19.29 -32.41 12.42
N GLU A 212 -17.97 -32.18 12.40
CA GLU A 212 -17.18 -31.90 13.60
C GLU A 212 -17.59 -30.60 14.30
N ILE A 213 -17.82 -29.54 13.54
CA ILE A 213 -18.31 -28.26 14.09
C ILE A 213 -19.67 -28.50 14.76
N ARG A 214 -20.59 -29.19 14.10
CA ARG A 214 -21.92 -29.50 14.64
C ARG A 214 -21.84 -30.35 15.92
N LYS A 215 -20.97 -31.35 15.96
CA LYS A 215 -20.76 -32.20 17.16
C LYS A 215 -20.13 -31.38 18.31
N ARG A 216 -19.30 -30.39 18.03
CA ARG A 216 -18.75 -29.48 19.06
C ARG A 216 -19.80 -28.53 19.62
N GLU A 217 -20.72 -28.07 18.78
CA GLU A 217 -21.86 -27.21 19.19
C GLU A 217 -22.83 -27.99 20.08
N GLU A 218 -23.23 -29.19 19.69
CA GLU A 218 -24.13 -30.07 20.47
C GLU A 218 -23.55 -30.50 21.84
N ARG A 219 -22.20 -30.53 21.98
CA ARG A 219 -21.54 -30.79 23.27
C ARG A 219 -21.50 -29.61 24.20
N LYS A 220 -21.73 -28.39 23.70
CA LYS A 220 -21.73 -27.16 24.50
C LYS A 220 -23.11 -26.78 25.00
N ASP A 221 -24.17 -27.28 24.37
CA ASP A 221 -25.56 -27.05 24.75
C ASP A 221 -26.07 -28.07 25.79
N ARG A 222 -25.21 -28.98 26.24
CA ARG A 222 -25.41 -29.89 27.35
C ARG A 222 -24.60 -29.50 28.58
#